data_e048ffb2393dbd23ba02523676c78173
#
_entry.id   e048ffb2393dbd23ba02523676c78173
#
_cell.length_a   1.000
_cell.length_b   1.000
_cell.length_c   1.000
_cell.angle_alpha   90.00
_cell.angle_beta   90.00
_cell.angle_gamma   90.00
#
_symmetry.space_group_name_H-M   'P 1'
#
loop_
_entity.id
_entity.type
_entity.pdbx_description
1 polymer ?
#
loop_
_entity_poly.entity_id
_entity_poly.type
_entity_poly.pdbx_seq_one_letter_code
_entity_poly.pdbx_strand_id
1 'polypeptide(L)' 'MKIISARITAMPKDFFDPMPQVFVTLENRKEEFLFEYYPDEISFSENEFVGLTIEQAKHLKFQKDKKFLQS' A
#
# COMPACT_ATOMS: atom_id res chain seq x y z
N MET A 1 4.30 11.11 12.24
CA MET A 1 4.52 9.75 12.76
C MET A 1 4.89 8.82 11.61
N LYS A 2 5.93 8.03 11.79
CA LYS A 2 6.40 7.14 10.72
C LYS A 2 5.81 5.75 10.85
N ILE A 3 5.73 5.07 9.72
CA ILE A 3 5.27 3.68 9.66
C ILE A 3 6.41 2.78 10.13
N ILE A 4 6.12 1.89 11.08
CA ILE A 4 7.11 0.94 11.58
C ILE A 4 6.94 -0.46 10.95
N SER A 5 5.75 -0.76 10.44
CA SER A 5 5.50 -2.01 9.73
C SER A 5 4.31 -1.84 8.81
N ALA A 6 4.17 -2.75 7.87
CA ALA A 6 3.05 -2.75 6.93
C ALA A 6 2.59 -4.17 6.68
N ARG A 7 1.32 -4.32 6.37
CA ARG A 7 0.71 -5.61 6.05
C ARG A 7 -0.13 -5.44 4.80
N ILE A 8 0.08 -6.32 3.84
CA ILE A 8 -0.71 -6.34 2.61
C ILE A 8 -1.56 -7.62 2.64
N THR A 9 -2.86 -7.48 2.42
CA THR A 9 -3.76 -8.63 2.41
C THR A 9 -3.50 -9.51 1.20
N ALA A 10 -4.06 -10.72 1.22
CA ALA A 10 -3.83 -11.70 0.16
C ALA A 10 -4.27 -11.16 -1.20
N MET A 11 -3.52 -11.53 -2.23
CA MET A 11 -3.86 -11.19 -3.61
C MET A 11 -5.13 -11.92 -4.02
N PRO A 12 -5.97 -11.29 -4.87
CA PRO A 12 -7.18 -11.95 -5.36
C PRO A 12 -6.81 -13.15 -6.22
N LYS A 13 -7.52 -14.25 -6.00
CA LYS A 13 -7.36 -15.48 -6.79
C LYS A 13 -8.44 -15.61 -7.84
N ASP A 14 -9.51 -14.85 -7.67
CA ASP A 14 -10.71 -14.94 -8.48
C ASP A 14 -11.21 -13.53 -8.74
N PHE A 15 -12.03 -13.39 -9.79
CA PHE A 15 -12.62 -12.12 -10.17
C PHE A 15 -13.43 -11.48 -9.04
N PHE A 16 -14.02 -12.30 -8.17
CA PHE A 16 -14.87 -11.81 -7.09
C PHE A 16 -14.14 -11.56 -5.78
N ASP A 17 -12.86 -11.88 -5.73
CA ASP A 17 -12.07 -11.63 -4.50
C ASP A 17 -11.81 -10.14 -4.34
N PRO A 18 -11.75 -9.65 -3.09
CA PRO A 18 -11.44 -8.24 -2.85
C PRO A 18 -10.03 -7.90 -3.28
N MET A 19 -9.83 -6.64 -3.62
CA MET A 19 -8.50 -6.14 -3.97
C MET A 19 -7.59 -6.19 -2.75
N PRO A 20 -6.26 -6.36 -2.96
CA PRO A 20 -5.32 -6.29 -1.86
C PRO A 20 -5.36 -4.93 -1.19
N GLN A 21 -5.36 -4.93 0.13
CA GLN A 21 -5.42 -3.73 0.95
C GLN A 21 -4.12 -3.60 1.74
N VAL A 22 -3.68 -2.37 1.93
CA VAL A 22 -2.48 -2.08 2.69
C VAL A 22 -2.86 -1.50 4.04
N PHE A 23 -2.39 -2.15 5.10
CA PHE A 23 -2.53 -1.67 6.47
C PHE A 23 -1.15 -1.36 7.02
N VAL A 24 -1.01 -0.26 7.72
CA VAL A 24 0.26 0.16 8.28
C VAL A 24 0.15 0.33 9.79
N THR A 25 1.23 0.00 10.49
CA THR A 25 1.34 0.24 11.92
C THR A 25 2.27 1.42 12.13
N LEU A 26 1.80 2.41 12.87
CA LEU A 26 2.54 3.63 13.14
C LEU A 26 3.39 3.49 14.41
N GLU A 27 4.20 4.50 14.66
CA GLU A 27 5.09 4.52 15.84
C GLU A 27 4.32 4.39 17.16
N ASN A 28 3.08 4.84 17.19
CA ASN A 28 2.21 4.71 18.37
C ASN A 28 1.55 3.33 18.47
N ARG A 29 1.94 2.39 17.61
CA ARG A 29 1.46 1.02 17.56
C ARG A 29 0.00 0.86 17.15
N LYS A 30 -0.59 1.90 16.58
CA LYS A 30 -1.92 1.81 16.01
C LYS A 30 -1.83 1.37 14.55
N GLU A 31 -2.68 0.43 14.17
CA GLU A 31 -2.79 0.01 12.78
C GLU A 31 -3.84 0.85 12.07
N GLU A 32 -3.54 1.30 10.87
CA GLU A 32 -4.48 2.08 10.07
C GLU A 32 -4.53 1.53 8.65
N PHE A 33 -5.71 1.58 8.05
CA PHE A 33 -5.90 1.28 6.65
C PHE A 33 -5.29 2.42 5.82
N LEU A 34 -4.46 2.06 4.85
CA LEU A 34 -3.79 3.05 4.02
C LEU A 34 -4.50 3.24 2.67
N PHE A 35 -4.57 2.18 1.88
CA PHE A 35 -5.27 2.19 0.58
C PHE A 35 -5.39 0.75 0.07
N GLU A 36 -6.16 0.60 -1.01
CA GLU A 36 -6.18 -0.64 -1.78
C GLU A 36 -5.69 -0.34 -3.20
N TYR A 37 -5.26 -1.35 -3.91
CA TYR A 37 -4.67 -1.14 -5.24
C TYR A 37 -4.99 -2.31 -6.17
N TYR A 38 -4.83 -2.06 -7.47
CA TYR A 38 -5.00 -3.08 -8.49
C TYR A 38 -3.66 -3.78 -8.72
N PRO A 39 -3.54 -5.08 -8.37
CA PRO A 39 -2.26 -5.77 -8.49
C PRO A 39 -1.81 -5.97 -9.93
N ASP A 40 -2.72 -5.86 -10.89
CA ASP A 40 -2.39 -5.96 -12.31
C ASP A 40 -1.68 -4.71 -12.82
N GLU A 41 -1.86 -3.59 -12.16
CA GLU A 41 -1.32 -2.31 -12.60
C GLU A 41 -0.06 -1.93 -11.85
N ILE A 42 -0.08 -2.06 -10.54
CA ILE A 42 1.05 -1.68 -9.69
C ILE A 42 1.24 -2.75 -8.62
N SER A 43 2.42 -2.77 -8.05
CA SER A 43 2.72 -3.69 -6.95
C SER A 43 3.47 -2.96 -5.85
N PHE A 44 3.35 -3.49 -4.65
CA PHE A 44 4.03 -2.96 -3.46
C PHE A 44 4.62 -4.11 -2.66
N SER A 45 5.73 -3.85 -2.01
CA SER A 45 6.24 -4.74 -0.96
C SER A 45 6.01 -4.07 0.39
N GLU A 46 5.87 -4.89 1.42
CA GLU A 46 5.62 -4.36 2.76
C GLU A 46 6.76 -3.46 3.23
N ASN A 47 7.98 -3.77 2.83
CA ASN A 47 9.16 -3.00 3.24
C ASN A 47 9.22 -1.60 2.64
N GLU A 48 8.51 -1.35 1.55
CA GLU A 48 8.52 -0.03 0.91
C GLU A 48 7.93 1.06 1.80
N PHE A 49 7.05 0.67 2.72
CA PHE A 49 6.33 1.63 3.56
C PHE A 49 7.04 1.95 4.86
N VAL A 50 7.97 1.10 5.29
CA VAL A 50 8.67 1.28 6.56
C VAL A 50 9.54 2.53 6.51
N GLY A 51 9.39 3.39 7.52
CA GLY A 51 10.14 4.64 7.58
C GLY A 51 9.46 5.83 6.91
N LEU A 52 8.34 5.61 6.24
CA LEU A 52 7.57 6.67 5.60
C LEU A 52 6.47 7.18 6.53
N THR A 53 6.03 8.42 6.29
CA THR A 53 4.78 8.91 6.88
C THR A 53 3.61 8.41 6.03
N ILE A 54 2.39 8.53 6.57
CA ILE A 54 1.20 8.17 5.80
C ILE A 54 1.12 8.98 4.51
N GLU A 55 1.43 10.27 4.57
CA GLU A 55 1.42 11.12 3.39
C GLU A 55 2.43 10.67 2.34
N GLN A 56 3.64 10.31 2.78
CA GLN A 56 4.66 9.81 1.88
C GLN A 56 4.25 8.48 1.25
N ALA A 57 3.61 7.60 2.02
CA ALA A 57 3.14 6.32 1.51
C ALA A 57 2.05 6.52 0.45
N LYS A 58 1.12 7.45 0.67
CA LYS A 58 0.09 7.79 -0.31
C LYS A 58 0.69 8.39 -1.56
N HIS A 59 1.73 9.21 -1.40
CA HIS A 59 2.44 9.78 -2.54
C HIS A 59 3.15 8.70 -3.36
N LEU A 60 3.68 7.69 -2.70
CA LEU A 60 4.30 6.55 -3.37
C LEU A 60 3.28 5.86 -4.30
N LYS A 61 2.06 5.65 -3.82
CA LYS A 61 0.99 5.08 -4.65
C LYS A 61 0.69 5.98 -5.84
N PHE A 62 0.57 7.28 -5.60
CA PHE A 62 0.31 8.24 -6.67
C PHE A 62 1.41 8.20 -7.73
N GLN A 63 2.67 8.13 -7.32
CA GLN A 63 3.77 8.04 -8.27
C GLN A 63 3.73 6.78 -9.11
N LYS A 64 3.38 5.64 -8.49
CA LYS A 64 3.27 4.38 -9.23
C LYS A 64 2.11 4.40 -10.20
N ASP A 65 0.96 4.95 -9.81
CA ASP A 65 -0.19 5.10 -10.68
C ASP A 65 0.15 5.99 -11.88
N LYS A 66 0.81 7.11 -11.62
CA LYS A 66 1.22 8.04 -12.66
C LYS A 66 2.16 7.40 -13.65
N LYS A 67 3.13 6.64 -13.15
CA LYS A 67 4.10 5.95 -14.00
C LYS A 67 3.41 4.91 -14.87
N PHE A 68 2.45 4.17 -14.32
CA PHE A 68 1.68 3.20 -15.06
C PHE A 68 0.91 3.86 -16.20
N LEU A 69 0.25 4.98 -15.93
CA LEU A 69 -0.55 5.69 -16.93
C LEU A 69 0.30 6.33 -18.03
N GLN A 70 1.57 6.58 -17.77
CA GLN A 70 2.48 7.18 -18.74
C GLN A 70 3.26 6.18 -19.56
N SER A 71 3.22 4.91 -19.20
CA SER A 71 4.01 3.86 -19.88
C SER A 71 3.27 3.23 -21.04
#